data_ee247f8ae504f1edc572a6cf8567f244
#
_entry.id   ee247f8ae504f1edc572a6cf8567f244
#
_cell.length_a   1.000
_cell.length_b   1.000
_cell.length_c   1.000
_cell.angle_alpha   90.00
_cell.angle_beta   90.00
_cell.angle_gamma   90.00
#
_symmetry.space_group_name_H-M   'P 1'
#
loop_
_entity.id
_entity.type
_entity.pdbx_description
1 polymer ?
#
loop_
_entity_poly.entity_id
_entity_poly.type
_entity_poly.pdbx_seq_one_letter_code
_entity_poly.pdbx_strand_id
1 'polypeptide(L)'
;YVVEAPTLWANELSLWVASFVFLCAGLYAMQQRSHIRIFLLYDVLPRALQRVCDTISTSLIVIFAFFLCYGGYGESFKKFYSWETFGTAFDPPIPATLKPFILVMVSLVALQSVFNLFSDWKLEPVKHSATDDIEDEIETLKRNVGSN
;
A
#
# COMPACT_ATOMS: atom_id res chain seq x y z
N TYR A 1 23.75 8.49 26.57
CA TYR A 1 24.13 9.19 27.80
C TYR A 1 25.64 9.11 28.13
N VAL A 2 26.42 8.24 27.43
CA VAL A 2 27.88 8.12 27.66
C VAL A 2 28.69 9.09 26.76
N VAL A 3 28.10 9.51 25.65
CA VAL A 3 28.69 10.52 24.75
C VAL A 3 27.61 11.56 24.49
N GLU A 4 27.76 12.77 25.01
CA GLU A 4 26.84 13.90 24.86
C GLU A 4 26.76 14.43 23.41
N ALA A 5 26.97 13.59 22.42
CA ALA A 5 26.86 13.94 21.02
C ALA A 5 25.41 13.77 20.57
N PRO A 6 24.77 14.82 20.03
CA PRO A 6 23.41 14.73 19.54
C PRO A 6 23.35 13.73 18.38
N THR A 7 22.54 12.67 18.55
CA THR A 7 22.33 11.60 17.53
C THR A 7 21.35 12.04 16.44
N LEU A 8 21.54 13.23 15.87
CA LEU A 8 20.69 13.79 14.81
C LEU A 8 20.65 12.86 13.59
N TRP A 9 21.78 12.25 13.24
CA TRP A 9 21.88 11.32 12.13
C TRP A 9 20.98 10.08 12.29
N ALA A 10 20.78 9.59 13.50
CA ALA A 10 19.96 8.40 13.75
C ALA A 10 18.47 8.67 13.46
N ASN A 11 17.98 9.86 13.80
CA ASN A 11 16.62 10.27 13.52
C ASN A 11 16.38 10.43 12.02
N GLU A 12 17.27 11.11 11.32
CA GLU A 12 17.16 11.34 9.87
C GLU A 12 17.29 10.04 9.07
N LEU A 13 18.20 9.15 9.46
CA LEU A 13 18.37 7.85 8.86
C LEU A 13 17.11 6.98 9.08
N SER A 14 16.54 7.00 10.29
CA SER A 14 15.34 6.23 10.58
C SER A 14 14.13 6.72 9.78
N LEU A 15 13.95 8.03 9.62
CA LEU A 15 12.92 8.61 8.77
C LEU A 15 13.09 8.21 7.30
N TRP A 16 14.32 8.23 6.82
CA TRP A 16 14.63 7.86 5.44
C TRP A 16 14.32 6.38 5.16
N VAL A 17 14.80 5.47 6.01
CA VAL A 17 14.52 4.04 5.91
C VAL A 17 13.04 3.75 6.08
N ALA A 18 12.38 4.36 7.08
CA ALA A 18 10.96 4.19 7.33
C ALA A 18 10.12 4.60 6.12
N SER A 19 10.49 5.65 5.40
CA SER A 19 9.77 6.08 4.19
C SER A 19 9.78 5.02 3.09
N PHE A 20 10.90 4.33 2.87
CA PHE A 20 10.96 3.20 1.93
C PHE A 20 10.09 2.03 2.39
N VAL A 21 10.15 1.69 3.68
CA VAL A 21 9.34 0.60 4.25
C VAL A 21 7.85 0.89 4.09
N PHE A 22 7.39 2.10 4.38
CA PHE A 22 5.98 2.48 4.22
C PHE A 22 5.51 2.43 2.77
N LEU A 23 6.34 2.88 1.82
CA LEU A 23 6.00 2.83 0.40
C LEU A 23 5.91 1.37 -0.11
N CYS A 24 6.85 0.53 0.29
CA CYS A 24 6.81 -0.90 -0.05
C CYS A 24 5.64 -1.61 0.63
N ALA A 25 5.33 -1.29 1.89
CA ALA A 25 4.19 -1.84 2.60
C ALA A 25 2.86 -1.47 1.94
N GLY A 26 2.73 -0.22 1.43
CA GLY A 26 1.56 0.21 0.66
C GLY A 26 1.36 -0.61 -0.62
N LEU A 27 2.43 -0.89 -1.36
CA LEU A 27 2.37 -1.75 -2.54
C LEU A 27 2.02 -3.20 -2.17
N TYR A 28 2.60 -3.71 -1.09
CA TYR A 28 2.30 -5.06 -0.58
C TYR A 28 0.83 -5.19 -0.14
N ALA A 29 0.30 -4.20 0.59
CA ALA A 29 -1.10 -4.16 0.98
C ALA A 29 -2.04 -4.17 -0.24
N MET A 30 -1.67 -3.47 -1.32
CA MET A 30 -2.42 -3.49 -2.57
C MET A 30 -2.39 -4.85 -3.25
N GLN A 31 -1.25 -5.54 -3.22
CA GLN A 31 -1.08 -6.89 -3.75
C GLN A 31 -1.92 -7.92 -2.97
N GLN A 32 -1.95 -7.81 -1.64
CA GLN A 32 -2.72 -8.68 -0.76
C GLN A 32 -4.24 -8.40 -0.78
N ARG A 33 -4.70 -7.42 -1.59
CA ARG A 33 -6.10 -6.97 -1.61
C ARG A 33 -6.60 -6.51 -0.23
N SER A 34 -5.67 -6.20 0.67
CA SER A 34 -5.95 -5.75 2.05
C SER A 34 -6.39 -4.28 2.13
N HIS A 35 -6.68 -3.62 0.99
CA HIS A 35 -7.35 -2.34 1.02
C HIS A 35 -8.67 -2.50 1.75
N ILE A 36 -8.89 -1.61 2.70
CA ILE A 36 -10.07 -1.58 3.59
C ILE A 36 -11.34 -1.66 2.72
N ARG A 37 -11.74 -2.88 2.40
CA ARG A 37 -13.10 -3.15 1.95
C ARG A 37 -13.91 -3.23 3.22
N ILE A 38 -14.95 -2.45 3.34
CA ILE A 38 -15.92 -2.61 4.41
C ILE A 38 -16.67 -3.89 4.08
N PHE A 39 -16.13 -5.05 4.49
CA PHE A 39 -16.64 -6.38 4.16
C PHE A 39 -18.14 -6.50 4.49
N LEU A 40 -18.56 -5.93 5.62
CA LEU A 40 -19.97 -5.91 6.02
C LEU A 40 -20.91 -5.24 5.00
N LEU A 41 -20.44 -4.16 4.35
CA LEU A 41 -21.26 -3.45 3.37
C LEU A 41 -21.17 -4.12 1.99
N TYR A 42 -20.00 -4.72 1.69
CA TYR A 42 -19.72 -5.35 0.41
C TYR A 42 -20.50 -6.66 0.22
N ASP A 43 -20.67 -7.46 1.30
CA ASP A 43 -21.40 -8.73 1.27
C ASP A 43 -22.93 -8.55 1.11
N VAL A 44 -23.47 -7.39 1.52
CA VAL A 44 -24.89 -7.06 1.38
C VAL A 44 -25.21 -6.50 -0.02
N LEU A 45 -24.22 -6.00 -0.76
CA LEU A 45 -24.44 -5.38 -2.07
C LEU A 45 -24.62 -6.44 -3.17
N PRO A 46 -25.55 -6.21 -4.13
CA PRO A 46 -25.68 -7.05 -5.32
C PRO A 46 -24.41 -6.98 -6.18
N ARG A 47 -24.04 -8.10 -6.80
CA ARG A 47 -22.80 -8.25 -7.61
C ARG A 47 -22.56 -7.14 -8.63
N ALA A 48 -23.63 -6.61 -9.23
CA ALA A 48 -23.51 -5.51 -10.18
C ALA A 48 -22.96 -4.24 -9.52
N LEU A 49 -23.42 -3.94 -8.29
CA LEU A 49 -22.99 -2.76 -7.55
C LEU A 49 -21.57 -2.90 -7.03
N GLN A 50 -21.17 -4.11 -6.63
CA GLN A 50 -19.78 -4.42 -6.25
C GLN A 50 -18.80 -4.12 -7.41
N ARG A 51 -19.11 -4.60 -8.62
CA ARG A 51 -18.30 -4.34 -9.83
C ARG A 51 -18.21 -2.85 -10.17
N VAL A 52 -19.31 -2.13 -10.02
CA VAL A 52 -19.33 -0.67 -10.24
C VAL A 52 -18.42 0.03 -9.23
N CYS A 53 -18.51 -0.31 -7.95
CA CYS A 53 -17.66 0.27 -6.91
C CYS A 53 -16.17 -0.03 -7.15
N ASP A 54 -15.83 -1.26 -7.51
CA ASP A 54 -14.44 -1.64 -7.83
C ASP A 54 -13.90 -0.89 -9.05
N THR A 55 -14.72 -0.74 -10.07
CA THR A 55 -14.36 0.03 -11.28
C THR A 55 -14.14 1.50 -10.96
N ILE A 56 -15.02 2.11 -10.18
CA ILE A 56 -14.90 3.52 -9.76
C ILE A 56 -13.64 3.69 -8.91
N SER A 57 -13.41 2.84 -7.92
CA SER A 57 -12.23 2.90 -7.05
C SER A 57 -10.93 2.77 -7.84
N THR A 58 -10.86 1.80 -8.74
CA THR A 58 -9.68 1.61 -9.62
C THR A 58 -9.47 2.81 -10.53
N SER A 59 -10.54 3.36 -11.13
CA SER A 59 -10.46 4.55 -11.97
C SER A 59 -9.92 5.76 -11.20
N LEU A 60 -10.38 5.97 -9.97
CA LEU A 60 -9.90 7.05 -9.13
C LEU A 60 -8.41 6.89 -8.78
N ILE A 61 -7.96 5.67 -8.46
CA ILE A 61 -6.55 5.37 -8.19
C ILE A 61 -5.69 5.67 -9.42
N VAL A 62 -6.12 5.22 -10.60
CA VAL A 62 -5.37 5.44 -11.86
C VAL A 62 -5.32 6.92 -12.22
N ILE A 63 -6.42 7.65 -12.10
CA ILE A 63 -6.49 9.09 -12.37
C ILE A 63 -5.57 9.84 -11.39
N PHE A 64 -5.65 9.52 -10.11
CA PHE A 64 -4.79 10.13 -9.10
C PHE A 64 -3.31 9.86 -9.37
N ALA A 65 -2.94 8.61 -9.68
CA ALA A 65 -1.59 8.23 -10.04
C ALA A 65 -1.08 8.97 -11.28
N PHE A 66 -1.93 9.12 -12.30
CA PHE A 66 -1.60 9.86 -13.51
C PHE A 66 -1.28 11.34 -13.21
N PHE A 67 -2.15 12.02 -12.47
CA PHE A 67 -1.91 13.42 -12.10
C PHE A 67 -0.68 13.60 -11.22
N LEU A 68 -0.44 12.66 -10.30
CA LEU A 68 0.72 12.69 -9.41
C LEU A 68 2.02 12.47 -10.21
N CYS A 69 2.04 11.51 -11.13
CA CYS A 69 3.17 11.27 -12.01
C CYS A 69 3.42 12.46 -12.95
N TYR A 70 2.37 12.99 -13.57
CA TYR A 70 2.48 14.12 -14.47
C TYR A 70 2.98 15.38 -13.78
N GLY A 71 2.42 15.72 -12.63
CA GLY A 71 2.83 16.90 -11.85
C GLY A 71 4.19 16.73 -11.17
N GLY A 72 4.51 15.52 -10.71
CA GLY A 72 5.74 15.23 -9.96
C GLY A 72 6.95 14.90 -10.83
N TYR A 73 6.76 14.54 -12.10
CA TYR A 73 7.85 14.08 -12.98
C TYR A 73 8.99 15.11 -13.11
N GLY A 74 8.66 16.34 -13.49
CA GLY A 74 9.66 17.39 -13.71
C GLY A 74 10.45 17.73 -12.45
N GLU A 75 9.77 17.81 -11.31
CA GLU A 75 10.39 18.11 -10.03
C GLU A 75 11.26 16.96 -9.51
N SER A 76 10.77 15.72 -9.63
CA SER A 76 11.53 14.53 -9.26
C SER A 76 12.80 14.39 -10.06
N PHE A 77 12.72 14.60 -11.37
CA PHE A 77 13.87 14.49 -12.25
C PHE A 77 14.92 15.58 -11.95
N LYS A 78 14.46 16.81 -11.71
CA LYS A 78 15.34 17.92 -11.34
C LYS A 78 16.07 17.65 -10.04
N LYS A 79 15.34 17.18 -9.00
CA LYS A 79 15.93 16.89 -7.69
C LYS A 79 16.86 15.68 -7.70
N PHE A 80 16.55 14.68 -8.53
CA PHE A 80 17.45 13.54 -8.75
C PHE A 80 18.77 13.96 -9.41
N TYR A 81 18.70 14.79 -10.45
CA TYR A 81 19.89 15.27 -11.16
C TYR A 81 20.73 16.25 -10.33
N SER A 82 20.09 17.13 -9.55
CA SER A 82 20.79 18.08 -8.68
C SER A 82 21.36 17.44 -7.43
N TRP A 83 21.05 16.15 -7.19
CA TRP A 83 21.42 15.40 -5.98
C TRP A 83 21.12 16.20 -4.71
N GLU A 84 19.88 16.75 -4.66
CA GLU A 84 19.46 17.64 -3.59
C GLU A 84 19.39 16.90 -2.25
N THR A 85 20.10 17.45 -1.28
CA THR A 85 20.18 16.93 0.08
C THR A 85 19.19 17.63 1.00
N PHE A 86 19.00 17.12 2.20
CA PHE A 86 17.99 17.61 3.14
C PHE A 86 18.37 18.94 3.81
N GLY A 87 19.67 19.33 3.75
CA GLY A 87 20.18 20.58 4.33
C GLY A 87 20.34 20.54 5.85
N THR A 88 20.49 19.35 6.43
CA THR A 88 20.69 19.13 7.87
C THR A 88 22.14 18.72 8.16
N ALA A 89 22.49 18.53 9.44
CA ALA A 89 23.84 18.17 9.87
C ALA A 89 24.34 16.83 9.30
N PHE A 90 23.45 15.86 9.05
CA PHE A 90 23.77 14.57 8.44
C PHE A 90 23.64 14.61 6.91
N ASP A 91 22.82 15.55 6.40
CA ASP A 91 22.63 15.88 4.99
C ASP A 91 22.29 14.69 4.07
N PRO A 92 21.35 13.80 4.43
CA PRO A 92 20.99 12.66 3.61
C PRO A 92 20.26 13.12 2.33
N PRO A 93 20.45 12.42 1.18
CA PRO A 93 19.81 12.77 -0.09
C PRO A 93 18.32 12.32 -0.14
N ILE A 94 17.54 12.68 0.90
CA ILE A 94 16.11 12.30 1.03
C ILE A 94 15.29 12.80 -0.15
N PRO A 95 15.36 14.09 -0.55
CA PRO A 95 14.55 14.59 -1.66
C PRO A 95 14.95 13.97 -3.01
N ALA A 96 16.24 13.72 -3.21
CA ALA A 96 16.76 13.14 -4.45
C ALA A 96 16.34 11.67 -4.63
N THR A 97 16.19 10.92 -3.55
CA THR A 97 15.89 9.48 -3.59
C THR A 97 14.39 9.21 -3.43
N LEU A 98 13.70 9.85 -2.49
CA LEU A 98 12.30 9.58 -2.19
C LEU A 98 11.36 10.06 -3.29
N LYS A 99 11.57 11.25 -3.88
CA LYS A 99 10.65 11.76 -4.91
C LYS A 99 10.52 10.83 -6.12
N PRO A 100 11.61 10.40 -6.77
CA PRO A 100 11.49 9.44 -7.87
C PRO A 100 10.97 8.08 -7.42
N PHE A 101 11.33 7.64 -6.20
CA PHE A 101 10.84 6.37 -5.66
C PHE A 101 9.32 6.39 -5.43
N ILE A 102 8.76 7.49 -4.93
CA ILE A 102 7.30 7.67 -4.80
C ILE A 102 6.61 7.53 -6.14
N LEU A 103 7.14 8.16 -7.22
CA LEU A 103 6.52 8.06 -8.55
C LEU A 103 6.52 6.63 -9.08
N VAL A 104 7.62 5.90 -8.88
CA VAL A 104 7.71 4.48 -9.25
C VAL A 104 6.69 3.66 -8.47
N MET A 105 6.61 3.84 -7.14
CA MET A 105 5.68 3.09 -6.29
C MET A 105 4.22 3.38 -6.61
N VAL A 106 3.87 4.64 -6.84
CA VAL A 106 2.51 5.03 -7.23
C VAL A 106 2.12 4.42 -8.59
N SER A 107 3.06 4.40 -9.54
CA SER A 107 2.85 3.75 -10.84
C SER A 107 2.62 2.24 -10.70
N LEU A 108 3.38 1.58 -9.83
CA LEU A 108 3.20 0.15 -9.54
C LEU A 108 1.87 -0.14 -8.83
N VAL A 109 1.46 0.70 -7.88
CA VAL A 109 0.15 0.58 -7.21
C VAL A 109 -0.98 0.74 -8.21
N ALA A 110 -0.91 1.71 -9.13
CA ALA A 110 -1.91 1.89 -10.17
C ALA A 110 -1.98 0.68 -11.10
N LEU A 111 -0.83 0.16 -11.52
CA LEU A 111 -0.74 -1.05 -12.35
C LEU A 111 -1.35 -2.25 -11.61
N GLN A 112 -0.99 -2.46 -10.35
CA GLN A 112 -1.53 -3.55 -9.53
C GLN A 112 -3.05 -3.42 -9.34
N SER A 113 -3.58 -2.19 -9.17
CA SER A 113 -5.01 -1.93 -9.06
C SER A 113 -5.76 -2.37 -10.32
N VAL A 114 -5.21 -2.07 -11.50
CA VAL A 114 -5.78 -2.51 -12.78
C VAL A 114 -5.74 -4.03 -12.91
N PHE A 115 -4.63 -4.67 -12.57
CA PHE A 115 -4.53 -6.14 -12.58
C PHE A 115 -5.55 -6.79 -11.63
N ASN A 116 -5.73 -6.24 -10.44
CA ASN A 116 -6.71 -6.72 -9.48
C ASN A 116 -8.14 -6.62 -10.05
N LEU A 117 -8.48 -5.51 -10.71
CA LEU A 117 -9.79 -5.33 -11.35
C LEU A 117 -10.05 -6.40 -12.43
N PHE A 118 -9.05 -6.66 -13.31
CA PHE A 118 -9.18 -7.69 -14.34
C PHE A 118 -9.27 -9.11 -13.75
N SER A 119 -8.56 -9.38 -12.69
CA SER A 119 -8.60 -10.66 -11.99
C SER A 119 -9.97 -10.90 -11.34
N ASP A 120 -10.53 -9.88 -10.68
CA ASP A 120 -11.83 -9.96 -10.02
C ASP A 120 -12.99 -10.09 -11.02
N TRP A 121 -12.80 -9.60 -12.24
CA TRP A 121 -13.79 -9.77 -13.31
C TRP A 121 -13.94 -11.22 -13.76
N LYS A 122 -12.84 -12.00 -13.69
CA LYS A 122 -12.79 -13.40 -14.15
C LYS A 122 -13.10 -14.41 -13.05
N LEU A 123 -12.86 -14.05 -11.77
CA LEU A 123 -13.05 -14.94 -10.64
C LEU A 123 -14.48 -14.81 -10.09
N GLU A 124 -15.09 -15.97 -9.79
CA GLU A 124 -16.27 -15.98 -8.93
C GLU A 124 -15.90 -15.50 -7.54
N PRO A 125 -16.71 -14.62 -6.92
CA PRO A 125 -16.39 -14.12 -5.59
C PRO A 125 -16.37 -15.31 -4.61
N VAL A 126 -15.23 -15.54 -4.01
CA VAL A 126 -15.13 -16.35 -2.80
C VAL A 126 -15.91 -15.59 -1.74
N LYS A 127 -17.12 -16.07 -1.44
CA LYS A 127 -17.86 -15.61 -0.27
C LYS A 127 -17.08 -16.08 0.95
N HIS A 128 -16.16 -15.30 1.44
CA HIS A 128 -15.74 -15.42 2.82
C HIS A 128 -16.90 -14.89 3.67
N SER A 129 -17.83 -15.77 3.95
CA SER A 129 -18.83 -15.50 4.97
C SER A 129 -18.10 -15.52 6.31
N ALA A 130 -18.29 -14.50 7.13
CA ALA A 130 -17.78 -14.52 8.51
C ALA A 130 -18.29 -15.77 9.29
N THR A 131 -19.35 -16.42 8.80
CA THR A 131 -19.83 -17.71 9.25
C THR A 131 -18.86 -18.84 8.93
N ASP A 132 -18.21 -18.85 7.77
CA ASP A 132 -17.29 -19.92 7.37
C ASP A 132 -16.02 -19.87 8.24
N ASP A 133 -15.50 -18.65 8.52
CA ASP A 133 -14.35 -18.46 9.41
C ASP A 133 -14.66 -18.92 10.86
N ILE A 134 -15.89 -18.65 11.34
CA ILE A 134 -16.34 -19.07 12.66
C ILE A 134 -16.57 -20.60 12.69
N GLU A 135 -17.08 -21.20 11.65
CA GLU A 135 -17.26 -22.65 11.55
C GLU A 135 -15.92 -23.38 11.55
N ASP A 136 -14.93 -22.90 10.79
CA ASP A 136 -13.57 -23.44 10.77
C ASP A 136 -12.89 -23.31 12.15
N GLU A 137 -13.10 -22.20 12.84
CA GLU A 137 -12.56 -21.98 14.18
C GLU A 137 -13.23 -22.91 15.22
N ILE A 138 -14.54 -23.10 15.13
CA ILE A 138 -15.30 -24.06 15.97
C ILE A 138 -14.85 -25.49 15.69
N GLU A 139 -14.60 -25.86 14.44
CA GLU A 139 -14.16 -27.21 14.09
C GLU A 139 -12.73 -27.49 14.58
N THR A 140 -11.84 -26.52 14.49
CA THR A 140 -10.48 -26.63 15.06
C THR A 140 -10.49 -26.74 16.59
N LEU A 141 -11.37 -25.99 17.26
CA LEU A 141 -11.56 -26.07 18.71
C LEU A 141 -12.13 -27.43 19.13
N LYS A 142 -13.13 -27.96 18.40
CA LYS A 142 -13.69 -29.29 18.67
C LYS A 142 -12.66 -30.40 18.49
N ARG A 143 -11.80 -30.29 17.47
CA ARG A 143 -10.71 -31.25 17.22
C ARG A 143 -9.68 -31.25 18.36
N ASN A 144 -9.33 -30.07 18.87
CA ASN A 144 -8.38 -29.93 19.96
C ASN A 144 -8.94 -30.38 21.32
N VAL A 145 -10.24 -30.21 21.55
CA VAL A 145 -10.91 -30.66 22.79
C VAL A 145 -11.20 -32.16 22.74
N GLY A 146 -11.49 -32.72 21.56
CA GLY A 146 -11.78 -34.16 21.40
C GLY A 146 -10.55 -35.07 21.36
N SER A 147 -9.33 -34.51 21.34
CA SER A 147 -8.06 -35.25 21.34
C SER A 147 -7.41 -35.38 22.72
N ASN A 148 -8.04 -34.87 23.76
CA ASN A 148 -7.68 -35.04 25.17
C ASN A 148 -8.69 -35.97 25.84
#